data_05de73cf4d5228897d5024bfcce701b6
#
_entry.id   05de73cf4d5228897d5024bfcce701b6
#
_cell.length_a   1.000
_cell.length_b   1.000
_cell.length_c   1.000
_cell.angle_alpha   90.00
_cell.angle_beta   90.00
_cell.angle_gamma   90.00
#
_symmetry.space_group_name_H-M   'P 1'
#
loop_
_entity.id
_entity.type
_entity.pdbx_description
1 polymer ?
#
loop_
_entity_poly.entity_id
_entity_poly.type
_entity_poly.pdbx_seq_one_letter_code
_entity_poly.pdbx_strand_id
1 'polypeptide(L)'
;MGNRFKSPHVDDRHNFSDLLERTSAVMVKHLRERQDMPVDCSIPPKPILQKLSNLPLSSSGMTADDILSFVEDNIMPYVMPMTHTRSYAWVNSPPAPVAILCDALTTTMKYGLDDGDTSSTYLMYSLGRWLMELSGFVGEDGTPDGMAILLGGGSAANLNGL
;
A
#
# COMPACT_ATOMS: atom_id res chain seq x y z
N MET A 1 -25.42 14.14 -29.06
CA MET A 1 -24.03 13.95 -28.52
C MET A 1 -24.13 13.73 -27.02
N GLY A 2 -24.47 12.52 -26.63
CA GLY A 2 -24.76 12.16 -25.23
C GLY A 2 -23.54 11.60 -24.53
N ASN A 3 -23.23 12.19 -23.40
CA ASN A 3 -22.69 11.64 -22.18
C ASN A 3 -21.52 10.63 -22.31
N ARG A 4 -20.32 11.07 -22.72
CA ARG A 4 -19.11 10.24 -22.79
C ARG A 4 -18.27 10.17 -21.51
N PHE A 5 -18.70 10.83 -20.45
CA PHE A 5 -18.01 10.82 -19.16
C PHE A 5 -19.01 10.60 -18.03
N LYS A 6 -19.63 9.41 -17.96
CA LYS A 6 -20.12 8.96 -16.67
C LYS A 6 -18.87 8.68 -15.82
N SER A 7 -18.71 9.46 -14.75
CA SER A 7 -17.69 9.18 -13.76
C SER A 7 -17.95 7.76 -13.22
N PRO A 8 -17.01 6.82 -13.33
CA PRO A 8 -17.19 5.47 -12.82
C PRO A 8 -17.42 5.43 -11.30
N HIS A 9 -17.15 6.53 -10.62
CA HIS A 9 -17.26 6.65 -9.17
C HIS A 9 -18.69 6.79 -8.61
N VAL A 10 -19.71 6.94 -9.45
CA VAL A 10 -21.08 7.18 -8.96
C VAL A 10 -21.87 5.88 -8.79
N ASP A 11 -21.62 4.88 -9.62
CA ASP A 11 -22.35 3.60 -9.57
C ASP A 11 -21.68 2.57 -8.61
N ASP A 12 -20.38 2.69 -8.33
CA ASP A 12 -19.65 1.74 -7.49
C ASP A 12 -19.91 1.89 -5.98
N ARG A 13 -20.48 3.00 -5.54
CA ARG A 13 -20.72 3.21 -4.09
C ARG A 13 -21.72 2.23 -3.50
N HIS A 14 -22.68 1.75 -4.28
CA HIS A 14 -23.66 0.77 -3.82
C HIS A 14 -23.07 -0.64 -3.67
N ASN A 15 -22.02 -0.95 -4.41
CA ASN A 15 -21.33 -2.25 -4.36
C ASN A 15 -20.03 -2.23 -3.52
N PHE A 16 -19.68 -1.06 -2.93
CA PHE A 16 -18.43 -0.94 -2.19
C PHE A 16 -18.37 -1.86 -0.97
N SER A 17 -19.49 -2.05 -0.28
CA SER A 17 -19.58 -2.96 0.87
C SER A 17 -19.27 -4.40 0.48
N ASP A 18 -19.87 -4.90 -0.59
CA ASP A 18 -19.67 -6.26 -1.08
C ASP A 18 -18.24 -6.46 -1.59
N LEU A 19 -17.71 -5.45 -2.29
CA LEU A 19 -16.32 -5.47 -2.76
C LEU A 19 -15.33 -5.46 -1.59
N LEU A 20 -15.60 -4.67 -0.55
CA LEU A 20 -14.78 -4.63 0.66
C LEU A 20 -14.78 -5.97 1.39
N GLU A 21 -15.95 -6.61 1.54
CA GLU A 21 -16.08 -7.93 2.16
C GLU A 21 -15.26 -8.97 1.41
N ARG A 22 -15.37 -9.03 0.09
CA ARG A 22 -14.63 -9.96 -0.77
C ARG A 22 -13.12 -9.69 -0.74
N THR A 23 -12.73 -8.42 -0.85
CA THR A 23 -11.31 -8.03 -0.78
C THR A 23 -10.71 -8.37 0.58
N SER A 24 -11.45 -8.11 1.66
CA SER A 24 -11.00 -8.45 3.01
C SER A 24 -10.87 -9.97 3.20
N ALA A 25 -11.75 -10.77 2.61
CA ALA A 25 -11.63 -12.23 2.64
C ALA A 25 -10.35 -12.72 1.96
N VAL A 26 -10.01 -12.16 0.78
CA VAL A 26 -8.77 -12.46 0.05
C VAL A 26 -7.54 -12.04 0.89
N MET A 27 -7.56 -10.86 1.50
CA MET A 27 -6.47 -10.39 2.37
C MET A 27 -6.27 -11.29 3.58
N VAL A 28 -7.35 -11.67 4.26
CA VAL A 28 -7.31 -12.56 5.43
C VAL A 28 -6.79 -13.94 5.05
N LYS A 29 -7.26 -14.50 3.94
CA LYS A 29 -6.76 -15.76 3.38
C LYS A 29 -5.26 -15.69 3.14
N HIS A 30 -4.79 -14.69 2.41
CA HIS A 30 -3.37 -14.48 2.12
C HIS A 30 -2.52 -14.38 3.40
N LEU A 31 -2.96 -13.60 4.39
CA LEU A 31 -2.24 -13.44 5.65
C LEU A 31 -2.18 -14.72 6.48
N ARG A 32 -3.20 -15.58 6.40
CA ARG A 32 -3.22 -16.89 7.09
C ARG A 32 -2.35 -17.92 6.41
N GLU A 33 -2.43 -18.00 5.09
CA GLU A 33 -1.75 -19.01 4.28
C GLU A 33 -0.27 -18.70 4.05
N ARG A 34 0.18 -17.46 4.32
CA ARG A 34 1.57 -17.03 4.07
C ARG A 34 2.64 -17.91 4.70
N GLN A 35 2.34 -18.57 5.82
CA GLN A 35 3.30 -19.46 6.52
C GLN A 35 3.48 -20.80 5.81
N ASP A 36 2.50 -21.22 5.05
CA ASP A 36 2.47 -22.46 4.28
C ASP A 36 2.96 -22.26 2.83
N MET A 37 3.13 -21.00 2.43
CA MET A 37 3.68 -20.67 1.11
C MET A 37 5.17 -21.00 1.03
N PRO A 38 5.72 -21.25 -0.16
CA PRO A 38 7.16 -21.35 -0.37
C PRO A 38 7.87 -20.06 0.07
N VAL A 39 9.03 -20.22 0.73
CA VAL A 39 9.89 -19.05 1.11
C VAL A 39 10.53 -18.40 -0.10
N ASP A 40 10.71 -19.17 -1.16
CA ASP A 40 11.23 -18.69 -2.44
C ASP A 40 10.06 -18.30 -3.37
N CYS A 41 10.22 -17.19 -4.09
CA CYS A 41 9.21 -16.80 -5.06
C CYS A 41 9.20 -17.80 -6.21
N SER A 42 8.05 -18.41 -6.42
CA SER A 42 7.84 -19.26 -7.58
C SER A 42 7.94 -18.43 -8.86
N ILE A 43 8.84 -18.81 -9.76
CA ILE A 43 8.87 -18.19 -11.08
C ILE A 43 7.54 -18.48 -11.76
N PRO A 44 6.80 -17.45 -12.21
CA PRO A 44 5.54 -17.66 -12.86
C PRO A 44 5.72 -18.58 -14.08
N PRO A 45 4.80 -19.54 -14.34
CA PRO A 45 4.82 -20.33 -15.55
C PRO A 45 4.85 -19.46 -16.81
N LYS A 46 5.52 -19.91 -17.88
CA LYS A 46 5.62 -19.14 -19.13
C LYS A 46 4.29 -18.56 -19.64
N PRO A 47 3.15 -19.29 -19.60
CA PRO A 47 1.86 -18.71 -20.01
C PRO A 47 1.43 -17.52 -19.16
N ILE A 48 1.70 -17.54 -17.85
CA ILE A 48 1.39 -16.41 -16.96
C ILE A 48 2.30 -15.22 -17.27
N LEU A 49 3.61 -15.45 -17.46
CA LEU A 49 4.54 -14.39 -17.86
C LEU A 49 4.12 -13.73 -19.18
N GLN A 50 3.75 -14.55 -20.18
CA GLN A 50 3.26 -14.05 -21.46
C GLN A 50 1.95 -13.26 -21.31
N LYS A 51 1.01 -13.77 -20.49
CA LYS A 51 -0.24 -13.06 -20.19
C LYS A 51 0.01 -11.71 -19.57
N LEU A 52 0.88 -11.64 -18.54
CA LEU A 52 1.19 -10.40 -17.84
C LEU A 52 1.97 -9.41 -18.72
N SER A 53 2.92 -9.90 -19.52
CA SER A 53 3.73 -9.04 -20.42
C SER A 53 2.96 -8.48 -21.60
N ASN A 54 1.86 -9.11 -21.99
CA ASN A 54 1.05 -8.75 -23.15
C ASN A 54 -0.36 -8.31 -22.78
N LEU A 55 -0.57 -7.83 -21.55
CA LEU A 55 -1.88 -7.30 -21.13
C LEU A 55 -2.29 -6.15 -22.04
N PRO A 56 -3.41 -6.27 -22.77
CA PRO A 56 -3.88 -5.19 -23.61
C PRO A 56 -4.46 -4.07 -22.77
N LEU A 57 -4.32 -2.83 -23.22
CA LEU A 57 -5.09 -1.72 -22.67
C LEU A 57 -6.56 -1.90 -23.10
N SER A 58 -7.41 -2.27 -22.15
CA SER A 58 -8.83 -2.45 -22.42
C SER A 58 -9.51 -1.10 -22.67
N SER A 59 -10.23 -0.99 -23.77
CA SER A 59 -11.05 0.21 -24.07
C SER A 59 -12.36 0.25 -23.26
N SER A 60 -12.83 -0.89 -22.76
CA SER A 60 -14.04 -1.02 -21.94
C SER A 60 -13.80 -1.05 -20.44
N GLY A 61 -12.52 -1.15 -20.04
CA GLY A 61 -12.17 -1.40 -18.63
C GLY A 61 -12.38 -2.86 -18.22
N MET A 62 -12.34 -3.10 -16.92
CA MET A 62 -12.63 -4.39 -16.29
C MET A 62 -13.61 -4.17 -15.15
N THR A 63 -14.40 -5.16 -14.82
CA THR A 63 -15.23 -5.12 -13.60
C THR A 63 -14.35 -5.26 -12.36
N ALA A 64 -14.83 -4.80 -11.21
CA ALA A 64 -14.11 -4.96 -9.94
C ALA A 64 -13.86 -6.44 -9.61
N ASP A 65 -14.81 -7.31 -9.94
CA ASP A 65 -14.74 -8.74 -9.76
C ASP A 65 -13.65 -9.38 -10.63
N ASP A 66 -13.57 -8.97 -11.89
CA ASP A 66 -12.54 -9.46 -12.81
C ASP A 66 -11.15 -9.01 -12.35
N ILE A 67 -11.03 -7.77 -11.85
CA ILE A 67 -9.77 -7.24 -11.30
C ILE A 67 -9.35 -8.05 -10.08
N LEU A 68 -10.25 -8.28 -9.12
CA LEU A 68 -9.94 -9.01 -7.90
C LEU A 68 -9.52 -10.45 -8.21
N SER A 69 -10.28 -11.14 -9.06
CA SER A 69 -9.96 -12.51 -9.52
C SER A 69 -8.63 -12.54 -10.28
N PHE A 70 -8.38 -11.55 -11.13
CA PHE A 70 -7.11 -11.45 -11.86
C PHE A 70 -5.92 -11.32 -10.90
N VAL A 71 -6.04 -10.48 -9.87
CA VAL A 71 -4.99 -10.30 -8.86
C VAL A 71 -4.77 -11.59 -8.06
N GLU A 72 -5.85 -12.23 -7.60
CA GLU A 72 -5.78 -13.48 -6.83
C GLU A 72 -5.14 -14.62 -7.61
N ASP A 73 -5.50 -14.78 -8.89
CA ASP A 73 -5.06 -15.92 -9.71
C ASP A 73 -3.68 -15.70 -10.37
N ASN A 74 -3.34 -14.46 -10.74
CA ASN A 74 -2.19 -14.20 -11.61
C ASN A 74 -1.09 -13.36 -10.96
N ILE A 75 -1.36 -12.68 -9.86
CA ILE A 75 -0.38 -11.80 -9.18
C ILE A 75 0.03 -12.41 -7.84
N MET A 76 -0.94 -12.61 -6.93
CA MET A 76 -0.65 -13.02 -5.55
C MET A 76 0.17 -14.30 -5.41
N PRO A 77 0.00 -15.36 -6.23
CA PRO A 77 0.78 -16.58 -6.11
C PRO A 77 2.27 -16.41 -6.47
N TYR A 78 2.62 -15.31 -7.15
CA TYR A 78 3.96 -15.10 -7.72
C TYR A 78 4.67 -13.86 -7.18
N VAL A 79 4.13 -13.21 -6.16
CA VAL A 79 4.84 -12.12 -5.46
C VAL A 79 5.90 -12.68 -4.52
N MET A 80 6.98 -11.92 -4.35
CA MET A 80 8.01 -12.31 -3.37
C MET A 80 7.41 -12.36 -1.97
N PRO A 81 7.54 -13.47 -1.22
CA PRO A 81 6.87 -13.67 0.06
C PRO A 81 7.56 -12.92 1.20
N MET A 82 7.67 -11.59 1.09
CA MET A 82 8.32 -10.73 2.10
C MET A 82 7.67 -10.81 3.47
N THR A 83 6.40 -11.24 3.53
CA THR A 83 5.64 -11.42 4.77
C THR A 83 5.78 -12.82 5.38
N HIS A 84 6.51 -13.73 4.74
CA HIS A 84 6.71 -15.09 5.25
C HIS A 84 7.59 -15.08 6.49
N THR A 85 7.23 -15.85 7.53
CA THR A 85 7.94 -15.86 8.82
C THR A 85 9.39 -16.35 8.74
N ARG A 86 9.75 -17.11 7.70
CA ARG A 86 11.12 -17.59 7.41
C ARG A 86 11.82 -16.82 6.29
N SER A 87 11.28 -15.68 5.87
CA SER A 87 11.95 -14.83 4.90
C SER A 87 12.94 -13.92 5.64
N TYR A 88 14.22 -14.12 5.40
CA TYR A 88 15.31 -13.34 6.00
C TYR A 88 16.04 -12.48 4.97
N ALA A 89 15.53 -12.43 3.75
CA ALA A 89 16.06 -11.59 2.69
C ALA A 89 15.49 -10.18 2.77
N TRP A 90 16.34 -9.19 2.42
CA TRP A 90 15.99 -7.78 2.37
C TRP A 90 15.75 -7.15 3.75
N VAL A 91 15.53 -5.84 3.76
CA VAL A 91 15.28 -5.05 4.99
C VAL A 91 13.80 -4.84 5.30
N ASN A 92 12.91 -5.38 4.47
CA ASN A 92 11.47 -5.15 4.61
C ASN A 92 10.91 -6.03 5.74
N SER A 93 10.21 -5.42 6.67
CA SER A 93 9.41 -6.14 7.66
C SER A 93 7.96 -6.28 7.18
N PRO A 94 7.26 -7.34 7.60
CA PRO A 94 5.83 -7.45 7.32
C PRO A 94 5.06 -6.30 7.98
N PRO A 95 4.05 -5.73 7.31
CA PRO A 95 3.23 -4.68 7.89
C PRO A 95 2.41 -5.21 9.07
N ALA A 96 2.24 -4.37 10.10
CA ALA A 96 1.28 -4.67 11.14
C ALA A 96 -0.15 -4.71 10.55
N PRO A 97 -1.02 -5.63 10.98
CA PRO A 97 -2.39 -5.73 10.43
C PRO A 97 -3.17 -4.41 10.49
N VAL A 98 -3.00 -3.64 11.58
CA VAL A 98 -3.63 -2.32 11.71
C VAL A 98 -3.11 -1.34 10.66
N ALA A 99 -1.84 -1.40 10.28
CA ALA A 99 -1.27 -0.52 9.26
C ALA A 99 -1.90 -0.76 7.88
N ILE A 100 -2.17 -2.02 7.52
CA ILE A 100 -2.87 -2.37 6.27
C ILE A 100 -4.26 -1.71 6.22
N LEU A 101 -5.00 -1.77 7.34
CA LEU A 101 -6.32 -1.14 7.44
C LEU A 101 -6.23 0.39 7.41
N CYS A 102 -5.23 0.97 8.05
CA CYS A 102 -5.00 2.41 8.02
C CYS A 102 -4.64 2.90 6.61
N ASP A 103 -3.87 2.15 5.83
CA ASP A 103 -3.59 2.48 4.43
C ASP A 103 -4.87 2.52 3.58
N ALA A 104 -5.76 1.56 3.76
CA ALA A 104 -7.06 1.57 3.10
C ALA A 104 -7.89 2.80 3.50
N LEU A 105 -7.94 3.15 4.79
CA LEU A 105 -8.62 4.35 5.28
C LEU A 105 -7.99 5.63 4.72
N THR A 106 -6.67 5.71 4.69
CA THR A 106 -5.93 6.84 4.13
C THR A 106 -6.28 7.07 2.67
N THR A 107 -6.36 5.98 1.88
CA THR A 107 -6.77 6.05 0.49
C THR A 107 -8.21 6.55 0.31
N THR A 108 -9.12 6.19 1.22
CA THR A 108 -10.51 6.69 1.17
C THR A 108 -10.61 8.16 1.52
N MET A 109 -9.79 8.68 2.42
CA MET A 109 -9.76 10.10 2.81
C MET A 109 -9.14 10.97 1.73
N LYS A 110 -8.17 10.44 0.98
CA LYS A 110 -7.47 11.13 -0.13
C LYS A 110 -7.04 12.57 0.22
N TYR A 111 -6.39 12.74 1.35
CA TYR A 111 -5.89 14.04 1.79
C TYR A 111 -4.53 14.38 1.16
N GLY A 112 -4.23 15.69 1.02
CA GLY A 112 -2.92 16.22 0.67
C GLY A 112 -2.25 16.86 1.89
N LEU A 113 -0.92 16.86 1.94
CA LEU A 113 -0.17 17.53 3.02
C LEU A 113 -0.13 19.06 2.88
N ASP A 114 -0.44 19.55 1.69
CA ASP A 114 -0.49 20.97 1.30
C ASP A 114 -1.88 21.58 1.45
N ASP A 115 -2.84 20.84 2.02
CA ASP A 115 -4.20 21.31 2.24
C ASP A 115 -4.34 22.31 3.43
N GLY A 116 -3.22 22.83 3.95
CA GLY A 116 -3.19 23.83 5.02
C GLY A 116 -3.33 23.24 6.43
N ASP A 117 -4.04 23.94 7.30
CA ASP A 117 -4.23 23.57 8.72
C ASP A 117 -5.22 22.42 8.91
N THR A 118 -4.82 21.23 8.50
CA THR A 118 -5.60 20.01 8.65
C THR A 118 -5.05 19.12 9.77
N SER A 119 -5.87 18.18 10.25
CA SER A 119 -5.44 17.20 11.27
C SER A 119 -4.23 16.36 10.83
N SER A 120 -4.10 16.07 9.54
CA SER A 120 -2.97 15.35 8.96
C SER A 120 -1.66 16.12 9.09
N THR A 121 -1.69 17.44 8.90
CA THR A 121 -0.52 18.33 9.06
C THR A 121 -0.02 18.31 10.50
N TYR A 122 -0.90 18.45 11.48
CA TYR A 122 -0.52 18.39 12.90
C TYR A 122 -0.03 17.02 13.34
N LEU A 123 -0.62 15.97 12.80
CA LEU A 123 -0.15 14.61 13.06
C LEU A 123 1.26 14.37 12.50
N MET A 124 1.55 14.91 11.32
CA MET A 124 2.88 14.85 10.71
C MET A 124 3.92 15.56 11.59
N TYR A 125 3.62 16.76 12.12
CA TYR A 125 4.52 17.44 13.05
C TYR A 125 4.74 16.67 14.36
N SER A 126 3.68 16.07 14.90
CA SER A 126 3.80 15.23 16.09
C SER A 126 4.67 14.00 15.85
N LEU A 127 4.48 13.33 14.71
CA LEU A 127 5.31 12.20 14.30
C LEU A 127 6.78 12.60 14.11
N GLY A 128 7.02 13.74 13.45
CA GLY A 128 8.37 14.28 13.26
C GLY A 128 9.06 14.53 14.60
N ARG A 129 8.36 15.14 15.57
CA ARG A 129 8.88 15.35 16.91
C ARG A 129 9.23 14.03 17.62
N TRP A 130 8.34 13.05 17.59
CA TRP A 130 8.61 11.72 18.19
C TRP A 130 9.83 11.04 17.56
N LEU A 131 10.00 11.14 16.25
CA LEU A 131 11.17 10.56 15.57
C LEU A 131 12.47 11.25 15.99
N MET A 132 12.45 12.56 16.17
CA MET A 132 13.62 13.28 16.69
C MET A 132 13.95 12.88 18.12
N GLU A 133 12.96 12.84 19.01
CA GLU A 133 13.13 12.39 20.40
C GLU A 133 13.73 10.97 20.45
N LEU A 134 13.17 10.03 19.68
CA LEU A 134 13.63 8.63 19.62
C LEU A 134 15.04 8.48 19.03
N SER A 135 15.43 9.38 18.13
CA SER A 135 16.74 9.37 17.47
C SER A 135 17.81 10.18 18.24
N GLY A 136 17.45 10.84 19.33
CA GLY A 136 18.34 11.68 20.10
C GLY A 136 18.68 13.04 19.43
N PHE A 137 17.89 13.45 18.45
CA PHE A 137 17.98 14.79 17.84
C PHE A 137 17.26 15.80 18.72
N VAL A 138 17.88 16.11 19.85
CA VAL A 138 17.37 17.03 20.86
C VAL A 138 18.45 18.02 21.24
N GLY A 139 18.04 19.25 21.52
CA GLY A 139 18.93 20.29 22.04
C GLY A 139 19.38 20.02 23.48
N GLU A 140 20.21 20.91 24.04
CA GLU A 140 20.72 20.79 25.40
C GLU A 140 19.61 20.81 26.47
N ASP A 141 18.48 21.44 26.17
CA ASP A 141 17.30 21.49 27.02
C ASP A 141 16.38 20.24 26.89
N GLY A 142 16.78 19.25 26.05
CA GLY A 142 16.00 18.04 25.78
C GLY A 142 14.81 18.23 24.83
N THR A 143 14.64 19.42 24.24
CA THR A 143 13.60 19.64 23.21
C THR A 143 14.09 19.23 21.83
N PRO A 144 13.19 18.75 20.94
CA PRO A 144 13.55 18.46 19.56
C PRO A 144 14.16 19.67 18.85
N ASP A 145 15.35 19.48 18.26
CA ASP A 145 16.09 20.52 17.55
C ASP A 145 16.11 20.22 16.04
N GLY A 146 15.14 20.76 15.33
CA GLY A 146 14.99 20.58 13.90
C GLY A 146 13.62 20.07 13.47
N MET A 147 13.57 19.37 12.35
CA MET A 147 12.38 18.76 11.80
C MET A 147 12.71 17.39 11.18
N ALA A 148 11.91 16.37 11.49
CA ALA A 148 11.98 15.10 10.83
C ALA A 148 10.80 14.95 9.85
N ILE A 149 11.09 14.41 8.67
CA ILE A 149 10.10 14.10 7.64
C ILE A 149 10.24 12.65 7.17
N LEU A 150 9.12 12.03 6.82
CA LEU A 150 9.10 10.71 6.19
C LEU A 150 9.13 10.87 4.67
N LEU A 151 9.99 10.09 4.03
CA LEU A 151 10.17 10.08 2.58
C LEU A 151 9.96 8.66 2.02
N GLY A 152 9.70 8.57 0.72
CA GLY A 152 9.36 7.33 0.03
C GLY A 152 10.49 6.31 -0.13
N GLY A 153 11.58 6.44 0.64
CA GLY A 153 12.68 5.49 0.66
C GLY A 153 14.02 6.09 1.05
N GLY A 154 14.98 5.25 1.42
CA GLY A 154 16.30 5.67 1.89
C GLY A 154 17.09 6.52 0.90
N SER A 155 16.99 6.26 -0.40
CA SER A 155 17.63 7.08 -1.44
C SER A 155 17.09 8.51 -1.47
N ALA A 156 15.77 8.66 -1.34
CA ALA A 156 15.14 9.98 -1.27
C ALA A 156 15.49 10.68 0.05
N ALA A 157 15.55 9.94 1.16
CA ALA A 157 15.96 10.47 2.46
C ALA A 157 17.40 10.96 2.43
N ASN A 158 18.33 10.20 1.87
CA ASN A 158 19.73 10.59 1.74
C ASN A 158 19.89 11.83 0.84
N LEU A 159 19.15 11.89 -0.27
CA LEU A 159 19.18 13.07 -1.15
C LEU A 159 18.64 14.33 -0.46
N ASN A 160 17.65 14.18 0.40
CA ASN A 160 17.05 15.31 1.12
C ASN A 160 17.94 15.79 2.29
N GLY A 161 18.80 14.92 2.83
CA GLY A 161 19.72 15.24 3.92
C GLY A 161 21.07 15.83 3.47
N LEU A 162 21.31 15.96 2.16
CA LEU A 162 22.50 16.60 1.57
C LEU A 162 22.30 18.10 1.42
#